data_67b605355baecc66dc5fb03afb67faeb
#
_entry.id   67b605355baecc66dc5fb03afb67faeb
#
_cell.length_a   1.000
_cell.length_b   1.000
_cell.length_c   1.000
_cell.angle_alpha   90.00
_cell.angle_beta   90.00
_cell.angle_gamma   90.00
#
_symmetry.space_group_name_H-M   'P 1'
#
loop_
_entity.id
_entity.type
_entity.pdbx_description
1 polymer ?
#
loop_
_entity_poly.entity_id
_entity_poly.type
_entity_poly.pdbx_seq_one_letter_code
_entity_poly.pdbx_strand_id
1 'polypeptide(L)'
;MIKNISNLGDAAVYCDFGSEVNQQINSNVINYFNKLTELRELKKDTGIINLTPSYNKLIVSFDLSLTNFNNIKKIIEDLEINTQKNSISKKISIPICTEEKFALDFQRLNKLTKKSKEEILELFLSKEYFCYMTGFIAGMPFLGDIDQTIQCPRLETPRVKVPEGSIGLTEQFTNIYTSESPGGWNIIGNTPLKIFDKSNELNPNLINPGDKIQFYQITKEEYDNWK
;
A
#
# COMPACT_ATOMS: atom_id res chain seq x y z
N MET A 1 -14.45 3.57 -13.14
CA MET A 1 -15.56 2.60 -13.06
C MET A 1 -15.01 1.20 -13.30
N ILE A 2 -15.69 0.17 -12.79
CA ILE A 2 -15.32 -1.24 -13.03
C ILE A 2 -15.44 -1.56 -14.52
N LYS A 3 -14.44 -2.22 -15.08
CA LYS A 3 -14.41 -2.65 -16.49
C LYS A 3 -14.92 -4.08 -16.65
N ASN A 4 -14.69 -4.94 -15.68
CA ASN A 4 -15.14 -6.32 -15.70
C ASN A 4 -15.38 -6.85 -14.29
N ILE A 5 -16.38 -7.73 -14.15
CA ILE A 5 -16.69 -8.47 -12.92
C ILE A 5 -16.73 -9.96 -13.28
N SER A 6 -15.89 -10.76 -12.64
CA SER A 6 -15.78 -12.20 -12.89
C SER A 6 -15.65 -13.00 -11.60
N ASN A 7 -15.84 -14.31 -11.67
CA ASN A 7 -15.56 -15.21 -10.57
C ASN A 7 -14.06 -15.28 -10.27
N LEU A 8 -13.72 -15.39 -8.97
CA LEU A 8 -12.41 -15.76 -8.50
C LEU A 8 -12.56 -17.00 -7.59
N GLY A 9 -12.33 -18.17 -8.14
CA GLY A 9 -12.70 -19.43 -7.49
C GLY A 9 -14.21 -19.52 -7.26
N ASP A 10 -14.64 -20.21 -6.20
CA ASP A 10 -16.05 -20.47 -5.92
C ASP A 10 -16.70 -19.39 -5.05
N ALA A 11 -15.91 -18.74 -4.18
CA ALA A 11 -16.41 -17.90 -3.10
C ALA A 11 -15.88 -16.44 -3.14
N ALA A 12 -15.49 -15.96 -4.33
CA ALA A 12 -15.09 -14.55 -4.48
C ALA A 12 -15.47 -13.96 -5.84
N VAL A 13 -15.69 -12.66 -5.85
CA VAL A 13 -15.86 -11.82 -7.03
C VAL A 13 -14.59 -11.01 -7.26
N TYR A 14 -14.13 -10.99 -8.50
CA TYR A 14 -12.99 -10.19 -8.94
C TYR A 14 -13.49 -9.00 -9.77
N CYS A 15 -13.27 -7.80 -9.24
CA CYS A 15 -13.60 -6.55 -9.91
C CYS A 15 -12.34 -5.96 -10.54
N ASP A 16 -12.35 -5.84 -11.85
CA ASP A 16 -11.26 -5.27 -12.65
C ASP A 16 -11.57 -3.81 -13.03
N PHE A 17 -10.70 -2.87 -12.64
CA PHE A 17 -10.82 -1.45 -12.95
C PHE A 17 -9.92 -1.03 -14.13
N GLY A 18 -9.15 -1.94 -14.69
CA GLY A 18 -8.26 -1.74 -15.83
C GLY A 18 -6.84 -2.23 -15.61
N SER A 19 -5.97 -2.02 -16.60
CA SER A 19 -4.58 -2.51 -16.61
C SER A 19 -3.57 -1.53 -16.03
N GLU A 20 -3.90 -0.23 -16.02
CA GLU A 20 -3.00 0.81 -15.52
C GLU A 20 -3.06 0.92 -14.00
N VAL A 21 -1.93 1.31 -13.42
CA VAL A 21 -1.82 1.65 -12.00
C VAL A 21 -1.60 3.16 -11.90
N ASN A 22 -2.64 3.87 -11.52
CA ASN A 22 -2.62 5.31 -11.27
C ASN A 22 -3.63 5.68 -10.18
N GLN A 23 -3.46 6.87 -9.59
CA GLN A 23 -4.27 7.34 -8.47
C GLN A 23 -5.76 7.44 -8.82
N GLN A 24 -6.11 7.83 -10.07
CA GLN A 24 -7.51 7.97 -10.48
C GLN A 24 -8.22 6.61 -10.49
N ILE A 25 -7.59 5.57 -11.03
CA ILE A 25 -8.14 4.22 -11.05
C ILE A 25 -8.22 3.67 -9.62
N ASN A 26 -7.16 3.84 -8.84
CA ASN A 26 -7.13 3.37 -7.46
C ASN A 26 -8.18 4.07 -6.58
N SER A 27 -8.40 5.36 -6.75
CA SER A 27 -9.49 6.08 -6.06
C SER A 27 -10.86 5.46 -6.32
N ASN A 28 -11.11 4.96 -7.54
CA ASN A 28 -12.33 4.22 -7.81
C ASN A 28 -12.39 2.90 -7.02
N VAL A 29 -11.28 2.14 -6.97
CA VAL A 29 -11.19 0.90 -6.16
C VAL A 29 -11.51 1.21 -4.69
N ILE A 30 -10.90 2.25 -4.13
CA ILE A 30 -11.12 2.68 -2.74
C ILE A 30 -12.57 3.10 -2.50
N ASN A 31 -13.19 3.81 -3.43
CA ASN A 31 -14.60 4.22 -3.31
C ASN A 31 -15.54 3.00 -3.24
N TYR A 32 -15.34 2.00 -4.10
CA TYR A 32 -16.09 0.74 -4.04
C TYR A 32 -15.80 -0.03 -2.75
N PHE A 33 -14.55 -0.13 -2.34
CA PHE A 33 -14.14 -0.77 -1.09
C PHE A 33 -14.84 -0.13 0.12
N ASN A 34 -14.81 1.19 0.24
CA ASN A 34 -15.41 1.92 1.35
C ASN A 34 -16.94 1.73 1.36
N LYS A 35 -17.57 1.78 0.20
CA LYS A 35 -19.03 1.62 0.09
C LYS A 35 -19.50 0.20 0.44
N LEU A 36 -18.74 -0.81 0.01
CA LEU A 36 -19.01 -2.21 0.37
C LEU A 36 -18.71 -2.49 1.85
N THR A 37 -17.71 -1.84 2.43
CA THR A 37 -17.43 -1.91 3.87
C THR A 37 -18.58 -1.34 4.67
N GLU A 38 -19.06 -0.14 4.32
CA GLU A 38 -20.24 0.48 4.93
C GLU A 38 -21.48 -0.44 4.83
N LEU A 39 -21.71 -1.00 3.64
CA LEU A 39 -22.83 -1.92 3.41
C LEU A 39 -22.74 -3.18 4.29
N ARG A 40 -21.56 -3.78 4.40
CA ARG A 40 -21.30 -4.96 5.22
C ARG A 40 -21.54 -4.69 6.71
N GLU A 41 -21.15 -3.51 7.19
CA GLU A 41 -21.38 -3.11 8.59
C GLU A 41 -22.84 -2.84 8.89
N LEU A 42 -23.57 -2.22 7.98
CA LEU A 42 -24.99 -1.89 8.13
C LEU A 42 -25.91 -3.11 7.93
N LYS A 43 -25.54 -4.01 7.02
CA LYS A 43 -26.34 -5.18 6.65
C LYS A 43 -25.55 -6.47 6.85
N LYS A 44 -25.71 -7.10 8.00
CA LYS A 44 -25.02 -8.35 8.36
C LYS A 44 -25.36 -9.56 7.48
N ASP A 45 -26.44 -9.49 6.72
CA ASP A 45 -26.95 -10.55 5.85
C ASP A 45 -26.46 -10.50 4.40
N THR A 46 -25.53 -9.61 4.07
CA THR A 46 -24.98 -9.53 2.70
C THR A 46 -24.20 -10.78 2.28
N GLY A 47 -23.73 -11.56 3.25
CA GLY A 47 -22.82 -12.68 3.02
C GLY A 47 -21.39 -12.26 2.64
N ILE A 48 -21.04 -10.95 2.63
CA ILE A 48 -19.67 -10.49 2.36
C ILE A 48 -18.78 -10.77 3.58
N ILE A 49 -17.75 -11.62 3.39
CA ILE A 49 -16.78 -11.99 4.42
C ILE A 49 -15.63 -10.99 4.46
N ASN A 50 -15.01 -10.72 3.28
CA ASN A 50 -13.81 -9.89 3.21
C ASN A 50 -13.78 -9.07 1.93
N LEU A 51 -13.08 -7.94 2.01
CA LEU A 51 -12.84 -7.02 0.91
C LEU A 51 -11.33 -6.78 0.81
N THR A 52 -10.74 -7.07 -0.34
CA THR A 52 -9.29 -6.91 -0.56
C THR A 52 -9.05 -5.96 -1.73
N PRO A 53 -8.84 -4.67 -1.45
CA PRO A 53 -8.47 -3.70 -2.46
C PRO A 53 -6.99 -3.86 -2.84
N SER A 54 -6.68 -3.59 -4.11
CA SER A 54 -5.32 -3.55 -4.63
C SER A 54 -5.17 -2.31 -5.53
N TYR A 55 -4.12 -2.21 -6.31
CA TYR A 55 -3.83 -1.06 -7.18
C TYR A 55 -5.00 -0.65 -8.07
N ASN A 56 -5.55 -1.62 -8.80
CA ASN A 56 -6.60 -1.43 -9.80
C ASN A 56 -7.62 -2.59 -9.80
N LYS A 57 -7.70 -3.32 -8.69
CA LYS A 57 -8.57 -4.49 -8.49
C LYS A 57 -9.20 -4.46 -7.11
N LEU A 58 -10.39 -5.07 -7.02
CA LEU A 58 -11.04 -5.34 -5.74
C LEU A 58 -11.54 -6.79 -5.74
N ILE A 59 -11.16 -7.55 -4.71
CA ILE A 59 -11.69 -8.88 -4.47
C ILE A 59 -12.73 -8.77 -3.36
N VAL A 60 -13.90 -9.36 -3.60
CA VAL A 60 -15.01 -9.44 -2.65
C VAL A 60 -15.26 -10.91 -2.34
N SER A 61 -14.81 -11.39 -1.17
CA SER A 61 -15.03 -12.75 -0.71
C SER A 61 -16.39 -12.86 -0.01
N PHE A 62 -17.11 -13.97 -0.22
CA PHE A 62 -18.45 -14.17 0.31
C PHE A 62 -18.69 -15.58 0.83
N ASP A 63 -19.69 -15.73 1.70
CA ASP A 63 -20.12 -17.00 2.28
C ASP A 63 -21.10 -17.70 1.34
N LEU A 64 -20.72 -18.87 0.82
CA LEU A 64 -21.54 -19.69 -0.08
C LEU A 64 -22.84 -20.23 0.58
N SER A 65 -22.88 -20.28 1.91
CA SER A 65 -24.09 -20.69 2.64
C SER A 65 -25.15 -19.59 2.67
N LEU A 66 -24.75 -18.32 2.48
CA LEU A 66 -25.60 -17.14 2.58
C LEU A 66 -25.91 -16.49 1.23
N THR A 67 -24.96 -16.59 0.27
CA THR A 67 -25.07 -15.87 -0.98
C THR A 67 -24.32 -16.58 -2.12
N ASN A 68 -24.31 -15.98 -3.31
CA ASN A 68 -23.63 -16.49 -4.49
C ASN A 68 -23.07 -15.36 -5.35
N PHE A 69 -22.31 -15.72 -6.38
CA PHE A 69 -21.70 -14.77 -7.32
C PHE A 69 -22.69 -13.78 -7.91
N ASN A 70 -23.86 -14.23 -8.37
CA ASN A 70 -24.81 -13.36 -9.05
C ASN A 70 -25.40 -12.30 -8.11
N ASN A 71 -25.66 -12.68 -6.85
CA ASN A 71 -26.16 -11.75 -5.84
C ASN A 71 -25.10 -10.70 -5.49
N ILE A 72 -23.84 -11.11 -5.26
CA ILE A 72 -22.75 -10.17 -4.95
C ILE A 72 -22.46 -9.28 -6.15
N LYS A 73 -22.43 -9.82 -7.38
CA LYS A 73 -22.29 -9.03 -8.60
C LYS A 73 -23.38 -7.97 -8.71
N LYS A 74 -24.64 -8.34 -8.47
CA LYS A 74 -25.75 -7.39 -8.48
C LYS A 74 -25.58 -6.30 -7.43
N ILE A 75 -25.20 -6.65 -6.19
CA ILE A 75 -24.90 -5.66 -5.14
C ILE A 75 -23.85 -4.66 -5.63
N ILE A 76 -22.77 -5.14 -6.26
CA ILE A 76 -21.69 -4.28 -6.75
C ILE A 76 -22.16 -3.38 -7.90
N GLU A 77 -22.96 -3.90 -8.82
CA GLU A 77 -23.50 -3.17 -9.98
C GLU A 77 -24.53 -2.10 -9.57
N ASP A 78 -25.33 -2.37 -8.54
CA ASP A 78 -26.35 -1.46 -8.01
C ASP A 78 -25.77 -0.37 -7.08
N LEU A 79 -24.45 -0.38 -6.78
CA LEU A 79 -23.85 0.62 -5.91
C LEU A 79 -23.79 2.00 -6.58
N GLU A 80 -24.39 2.97 -5.95
CA GLU A 80 -24.20 4.38 -6.29
C GLU A 80 -22.87 4.87 -5.72
N ILE A 81 -21.88 5.01 -6.60
CA ILE A 81 -20.56 5.53 -6.26
C ILE A 81 -20.52 7.05 -6.47
N ASN A 82 -20.51 7.78 -5.39
CA ASN A 82 -20.33 9.23 -5.45
C ASN A 82 -18.83 9.55 -5.56
N THR A 83 -18.38 9.83 -6.79
CA THR A 83 -16.97 10.15 -7.08
C THR A 83 -16.52 11.51 -6.53
N GLN A 84 -17.44 12.33 -6.02
CA GLN A 84 -17.13 13.65 -5.43
C GLN A 84 -16.84 13.59 -3.91
N LYS A 85 -17.24 12.52 -3.21
CA LYS A 85 -16.81 12.31 -1.83
C LYS A 85 -15.39 11.71 -1.84
N ASN A 86 -14.39 12.58 -1.88
CA ASN A 86 -13.05 12.18 -1.51
C ASN A 86 -13.12 11.60 -0.09
N SER A 87 -12.75 10.33 0.08
CA SER A 87 -12.41 9.81 1.41
C SER A 87 -11.45 10.81 2.04
N ILE A 88 -11.60 11.08 3.33
CA ILE A 88 -10.70 12.00 4.05
C ILE A 88 -9.31 11.35 4.01
N SER A 89 -8.52 11.74 3.01
CA SER A 89 -7.12 11.35 2.87
C SER A 89 -6.33 12.06 3.96
N LYS A 90 -5.64 11.29 4.81
CA LYS A 90 -4.72 11.85 5.80
C LYS A 90 -3.39 12.16 5.14
N LYS A 91 -2.75 13.23 5.60
CA LYS A 91 -1.35 13.50 5.29
C LYS A 91 -0.50 13.09 6.49
N ILE A 92 0.43 12.16 6.27
CA ILE A 92 1.24 11.54 7.31
C ILE A 92 2.71 11.79 7.00
N SER A 93 3.44 12.34 7.98
CA SER A 93 4.89 12.54 7.88
C SER A 93 5.61 11.36 8.51
N ILE A 94 6.52 10.73 7.76
CA ILE A 94 7.26 9.53 8.17
C ILE A 94 8.76 9.88 8.26
N PRO A 95 9.40 9.74 9.43
CA PRO A 95 10.85 9.90 9.57
C PRO A 95 11.58 8.74 8.89
N ILE A 96 12.70 9.05 8.25
CA ILE A 96 13.61 8.05 7.68
C ILE A 96 15.05 8.33 8.14
N CYS A 97 15.67 7.34 8.75
CA CYS A 97 17.13 7.33 9.01
C CYS A 97 17.82 6.58 7.87
N THR A 98 18.81 7.25 7.25
CA THR A 98 19.53 6.72 6.07
C THR A 98 20.98 6.39 6.36
N GLU A 99 21.30 6.14 7.65
CA GLU A 99 22.61 5.64 8.05
C GLU A 99 22.93 4.30 7.37
N GLU A 100 24.20 4.02 7.13
CA GLU A 100 24.68 2.90 6.33
C GLU A 100 24.07 1.55 6.77
N LYS A 101 23.94 1.34 8.07
CA LYS A 101 23.33 0.11 8.63
C LYS A 101 21.86 -0.07 8.28
N PHE A 102 21.15 1.00 7.91
CA PHE A 102 19.75 0.99 7.52
C PHE A 102 19.54 1.10 6.01
N ALA A 103 20.51 1.65 5.31
CA ALA A 103 20.41 2.00 3.91
C ALA A 103 21.28 1.07 3.04
N LEU A 104 20.89 -0.19 2.97
CA LEU A 104 21.70 -1.31 2.49
C LEU A 104 22.04 -1.27 0.99
N ASP A 105 21.27 -0.53 0.17
CA ASP A 105 21.32 -0.68 -1.27
C ASP A 105 21.75 0.56 -2.05
N PHE A 106 22.22 1.63 -1.38
CA PHE A 106 22.65 2.84 -2.11
C PHE A 106 23.76 2.59 -3.12
N GLN A 107 24.72 1.71 -2.83
CA GLN A 107 25.78 1.37 -3.81
C GLN A 107 25.18 0.76 -5.09
N ARG A 108 24.15 -0.09 -4.95
CA ARG A 108 23.44 -0.67 -6.09
C ARG A 108 22.63 0.39 -6.83
N LEU A 109 21.88 1.22 -6.10
CA LEU A 109 21.09 2.30 -6.66
C LEU A 109 21.96 3.30 -7.44
N ASN A 110 23.09 3.72 -6.89
CA ASN A 110 24.05 4.60 -7.57
C ASN A 110 24.54 4.01 -8.90
N LYS A 111 24.86 2.70 -8.92
CA LYS A 111 25.27 2.01 -10.16
C LYS A 111 24.17 1.99 -11.22
N LEU A 112 22.92 1.80 -10.82
CA LEU A 112 21.78 1.70 -11.74
C LEU A 112 21.30 3.07 -12.22
N THR A 113 21.16 4.03 -11.30
CA THR A 113 20.60 5.36 -11.59
C THR A 113 21.64 6.37 -12.06
N LYS A 114 22.94 6.11 -11.83
CA LYS A 114 24.05 7.04 -12.03
C LYS A 114 23.95 8.30 -11.16
N LYS A 115 23.22 8.24 -10.05
CA LYS A 115 23.02 9.35 -9.10
C LYS A 115 23.74 9.06 -7.78
N SER A 116 24.17 10.10 -7.09
CA SER A 116 24.72 10.00 -5.73
C SER A 116 23.61 9.63 -4.73
N LYS A 117 24.01 9.27 -3.52
CA LYS A 117 23.04 9.02 -2.41
C LYS A 117 22.21 10.27 -2.12
N GLU A 118 22.87 11.42 -2.10
CA GLU A 118 22.26 12.72 -1.83
C GLU A 118 21.22 13.08 -2.89
N GLU A 119 21.53 12.91 -4.17
CA GLU A 119 20.61 13.13 -5.29
C GLU A 119 19.38 12.18 -5.23
N ILE A 120 19.60 10.90 -4.90
CA ILE A 120 18.52 9.93 -4.76
C ILE A 120 17.61 10.34 -3.60
N LEU A 121 18.19 10.71 -2.45
CA LEU A 121 17.43 11.13 -1.27
C LEU A 121 16.68 12.45 -1.52
N GLU A 122 17.27 13.43 -2.17
CA GLU A 122 16.61 14.68 -2.52
C GLU A 122 15.35 14.41 -3.36
N LEU A 123 15.48 13.60 -4.41
CA LEU A 123 14.36 13.20 -5.27
C LEU A 123 13.30 12.41 -4.49
N PHE A 124 13.73 11.50 -3.61
CA PHE A 124 12.82 10.70 -2.81
C PHE A 124 12.07 11.55 -1.76
N LEU A 125 12.75 12.43 -1.05
CA LEU A 125 12.16 13.24 0.02
C LEU A 125 11.33 14.43 -0.49
N SER A 126 11.55 14.87 -1.72
CA SER A 126 10.82 16.00 -2.31
C SER A 126 9.38 15.66 -2.68
N LYS A 127 9.01 14.38 -2.73
CA LYS A 127 7.70 13.92 -3.20
C LYS A 127 6.74 13.55 -2.08
N GLU A 128 5.47 13.82 -2.31
CA GLU A 128 4.35 13.27 -1.55
C GLU A 128 3.90 11.98 -2.25
N TYR A 129 3.83 10.88 -1.50
CA TYR A 129 3.47 9.56 -1.98
C TYR A 129 2.02 9.23 -1.67
N PHE A 130 1.35 8.58 -2.59
CA PHE A 130 -0.01 8.07 -2.42
C PHE A 130 0.03 6.60 -2.00
N CYS A 131 -0.73 6.23 -0.96
CA CYS A 131 -0.89 4.83 -0.56
C CYS A 131 -1.92 4.14 -1.45
N TYR A 132 -1.45 3.26 -2.33
CA TYR A 132 -2.30 2.49 -3.24
C TYR A 132 -3.01 1.33 -2.55
N MET A 133 -2.33 0.64 -1.67
CA MET A 133 -2.85 -0.53 -0.97
C MET A 133 -1.98 -0.88 0.24
N THR A 134 -2.53 -1.74 1.10
CA THR A 134 -1.75 -2.46 2.11
C THR A 134 -1.83 -3.96 1.84
N GLY A 135 -0.72 -4.69 2.02
CA GLY A 135 -0.70 -6.12 1.73
C GLY A 135 0.69 -6.75 1.81
N PHE A 136 0.85 -7.96 1.35
CA PHE A 136 2.02 -8.82 1.49
C PHE A 136 2.22 -9.30 2.94
N ILE A 137 2.41 -8.39 3.89
CA ILE A 137 2.32 -8.62 5.33
C ILE A 137 1.33 -7.63 5.94
N ALA A 138 0.85 -7.89 7.14
CA ALA A 138 -0.17 -7.07 7.78
C ALA A 138 0.24 -5.59 7.86
N GLY A 139 -0.60 -4.72 7.34
CA GLY A 139 -0.42 -3.26 7.37
C GLY A 139 0.70 -2.68 6.51
N MET A 140 1.44 -3.49 5.73
CA MET A 140 2.52 -3.00 4.88
C MET A 140 1.99 -2.13 3.75
N PRO A 141 2.31 -0.81 3.71
CA PRO A 141 1.82 0.10 2.69
C PRO A 141 2.64 0.02 1.41
N PHE A 142 1.96 0.08 0.27
CA PHE A 142 2.55 0.24 -1.06
C PHE A 142 2.27 1.65 -1.53
N LEU A 143 3.32 2.45 -1.58
CA LEU A 143 3.29 3.88 -1.83
C LEU A 143 3.85 4.18 -3.22
N GLY A 144 3.26 5.09 -3.94
CA GLY A 144 3.71 5.54 -5.27
C GLY A 144 3.39 7.00 -5.48
N ASP A 145 3.87 7.63 -6.49
CA ASP A 145 4.76 7.19 -7.55
C ASP A 145 6.15 7.80 -7.31
N ILE A 146 7.19 6.98 -7.23
CA ILE A 146 8.56 7.50 -7.08
C ILE A 146 9.03 8.17 -8.37
N ASP A 147 10.04 9.03 -8.27
CA ASP A 147 10.62 9.70 -9.42
C ASP A 147 11.18 8.68 -10.43
N GLN A 148 10.86 8.85 -11.71
CA GLN A 148 11.27 7.92 -12.77
C GLN A 148 12.78 7.74 -12.85
N THR A 149 13.56 8.76 -12.48
CA THR A 149 15.01 8.73 -12.58
C THR A 149 15.69 7.94 -11.46
N ILE A 150 14.94 7.55 -10.42
CA ILE A 150 15.42 6.68 -9.32
C ILE A 150 14.70 5.32 -9.29
N GLN A 151 13.88 5.02 -10.28
CA GLN A 151 13.25 3.71 -10.42
C GLN A 151 14.29 2.63 -10.72
N CYS A 152 14.23 1.54 -9.96
CA CYS A 152 15.15 0.42 -10.10
C CYS A 152 14.42 -0.90 -9.99
N PRO A 153 14.88 -1.95 -10.69
CA PRO A 153 14.30 -3.28 -10.56
C PRO A 153 14.56 -3.86 -9.17
N ARG A 154 13.75 -4.82 -8.79
CA ARG A 154 13.95 -5.65 -7.59
C ARG A 154 15.31 -6.34 -7.61
N LEU A 155 15.78 -6.76 -6.44
CA LEU A 155 16.91 -7.67 -6.32
C LEU A 155 16.59 -8.99 -7.04
N GLU A 156 17.55 -9.53 -7.77
CA GLU A 156 17.42 -10.85 -8.43
C GLU A 156 17.18 -11.96 -7.41
N THR A 157 17.90 -11.90 -6.29
CA THR A 157 17.70 -12.80 -5.15
C THR A 157 17.18 -12.00 -3.97
N PRO A 158 15.91 -12.21 -3.54
CA PRO A 158 15.37 -11.55 -2.37
C PRO A 158 16.16 -11.90 -1.10
N ARG A 159 16.26 -10.95 -0.17
CA ARG A 159 16.79 -11.23 1.17
C ARG A 159 15.82 -12.13 1.94
N VAL A 160 16.37 -13.03 2.71
CA VAL A 160 15.59 -13.88 3.62
C VAL A 160 14.96 -13.05 4.74
N LYS A 161 15.68 -11.99 5.17
CA LYS A 161 15.27 -11.11 6.26
C LYS A 161 15.51 -9.65 5.88
N VAL A 162 14.44 -8.88 5.91
CA VAL A 162 14.43 -7.43 5.88
C VAL A 162 13.86 -6.97 7.22
N PRO A 163 14.56 -6.13 7.99
CA PRO A 163 14.11 -5.69 9.31
C PRO A 163 12.79 -4.89 9.25
N GLU A 164 12.02 -4.93 10.32
CA GLU A 164 10.90 -4.03 10.54
C GLU A 164 11.33 -2.56 10.42
N GLY A 165 10.45 -1.70 9.91
CA GLY A 165 10.71 -0.29 9.66
C GLY A 165 11.53 0.00 8.40
N SER A 166 12.09 -1.02 7.73
CA SER A 166 12.86 -0.81 6.51
C SER A 166 12.01 -0.17 5.41
N ILE A 167 12.57 0.87 4.76
CA ILE A 167 11.94 1.55 3.64
C ILE A 167 12.62 1.07 2.37
N GLY A 168 11.83 0.45 1.50
CA GLY A 168 12.31 -0.14 0.25
C GLY A 168 11.73 0.57 -0.97
N LEU A 169 12.47 0.59 -2.07
CA LEU A 169 11.97 1.06 -3.35
C LEU A 169 12.21 0.05 -4.47
N THR A 170 11.30 0.02 -5.43
CA THR A 170 11.43 -0.76 -6.66
C THR A 170 10.46 -0.23 -7.72
N GLU A 171 10.88 -0.21 -8.98
CA GLU A 171 10.05 0.29 -10.08
C GLU A 171 9.41 1.65 -9.71
N GLN A 172 8.09 1.79 -9.78
CA GLN A 172 7.40 3.05 -9.44
C GLN A 172 7.00 3.16 -7.95
N PHE A 173 7.32 2.16 -7.10
CA PHE A 173 6.82 2.10 -5.73
C PHE A 173 7.89 2.18 -4.66
N THR A 174 7.48 2.67 -3.49
CA THR A 174 8.17 2.52 -2.21
C THR A 174 7.24 1.86 -1.19
N ASN A 175 7.81 1.25 -0.16
CA ASN A 175 7.07 0.60 0.91
C ASN A 175 7.75 0.80 2.27
N ILE A 176 7.06 0.39 3.35
CA ILE A 176 7.63 0.32 4.69
C ILE A 176 7.31 -1.07 5.24
N TYR A 177 8.33 -1.86 5.56
CA TYR A 177 8.17 -3.18 6.14
C TYR A 177 7.63 -3.08 7.56
N THR A 178 6.46 -3.64 7.80
CA THR A 178 5.75 -3.57 9.10
C THR A 178 6.13 -4.67 10.08
N SER A 179 6.91 -5.64 9.62
CA SER A 179 7.56 -6.67 10.45
C SER A 179 8.75 -7.25 9.69
N GLU A 180 9.66 -7.96 10.39
CA GLU A 180 10.73 -8.71 9.74
C GLU A 180 10.14 -9.74 8.77
N SER A 181 10.55 -9.69 7.51
CA SER A 181 10.04 -10.57 6.46
C SER A 181 11.05 -10.71 5.31
N PRO A 182 10.92 -11.74 4.45
CA PRO A 182 11.67 -11.77 3.20
C PRO A 182 11.33 -10.57 2.31
N GLY A 183 12.30 -10.10 1.52
CA GLY A 183 12.05 -8.98 0.60
C GLY A 183 13.13 -8.75 -0.44
N GLY A 184 12.70 -8.37 -1.65
CA GLY A 184 13.59 -8.10 -2.79
C GLY A 184 13.64 -6.62 -3.20
N TRP A 185 13.16 -5.70 -2.38
CA TRP A 185 13.21 -4.27 -2.68
C TRP A 185 14.55 -3.67 -2.26
N ASN A 186 14.92 -2.57 -2.90
CA ASN A 186 16.15 -1.86 -2.58
C ASN A 186 15.96 -1.03 -1.31
N ILE A 187 16.65 -1.35 -0.24
CA ILE A 187 16.50 -0.71 1.07
C ILE A 187 17.31 0.58 1.14
N ILE A 188 16.62 1.70 1.37
CA ILE A 188 17.19 3.05 1.40
C ILE A 188 17.22 3.69 2.80
N GLY A 189 16.62 3.06 3.79
CA GLY A 189 16.57 3.57 5.16
C GLY A 189 15.63 2.78 6.03
N ASN A 190 15.44 3.28 7.26
CA ASN A 190 14.53 2.69 8.22
C ASN A 190 13.80 3.79 9.00
N THR A 191 12.55 3.52 9.38
CA THR A 191 11.75 4.38 10.26
C THR A 191 11.62 3.76 11.65
N PRO A 192 11.73 4.55 12.73
CA PRO A 192 11.44 4.07 14.07
C PRO A 192 9.94 3.97 14.39
N LEU A 193 9.07 4.47 13.47
CA LEU A 193 7.62 4.45 13.67
C LEU A 193 7.05 3.05 13.52
N LYS A 194 6.15 2.71 14.43
CA LYS A 194 5.34 1.51 14.32
C LYS A 194 4.20 1.74 13.31
N ILE A 195 4.34 1.20 12.12
CA ILE A 195 3.37 1.39 11.01
C ILE A 195 2.13 0.51 11.18
N PHE A 196 2.31 -0.67 11.80
CA PHE A 196 1.21 -1.59 12.10
C PHE A 196 1.25 -1.97 13.58
N ASP A 197 0.14 -1.72 14.29
CA ASP A 197 0.01 -2.07 15.70
C ASP A 197 -1.15 -3.04 15.92
N LYS A 198 -0.83 -4.33 16.03
CA LYS A 198 -1.81 -5.39 16.29
C LYS A 198 -2.55 -5.26 17.63
N SER A 199 -2.04 -4.46 18.58
CA SER A 199 -2.72 -4.21 19.86
C SER A 199 -3.85 -3.19 19.73
N ASN A 200 -3.87 -2.39 18.67
CA ASN A 200 -4.94 -1.46 18.36
C ASN A 200 -5.95 -2.13 17.41
N GLU A 201 -6.86 -2.92 17.96
CA GLU A 201 -7.83 -3.71 17.16
C GLU A 201 -8.72 -2.85 16.24
N LEU A 202 -9.05 -1.62 16.65
CA LEU A 202 -9.92 -0.74 15.87
C LEU A 202 -9.20 -0.05 14.71
N ASN A 203 -7.94 0.35 14.91
CA ASN A 203 -7.15 1.08 13.93
C ASN A 203 -5.69 0.59 13.94
N PRO A 204 -5.42 -0.65 13.49
CA PRO A 204 -4.08 -1.23 13.56
C PRO A 204 -3.09 -0.56 12.61
N ASN A 205 -3.57 0.02 11.51
CA ASN A 205 -2.75 0.64 10.48
C ASN A 205 -2.56 2.14 10.75
N LEU A 206 -1.32 2.59 10.77
CA LEU A 206 -1.00 4.03 10.72
C LEU A 206 -1.34 4.62 9.36
N ILE A 207 -1.07 3.86 8.28
CA ILE A 207 -1.26 4.25 6.88
C ILE A 207 -2.34 3.37 6.26
N ASN A 208 -3.32 4.00 5.61
CA ASN A 208 -4.40 3.32 4.92
C ASN A 208 -4.40 3.65 3.42
N PRO A 209 -4.99 2.80 2.57
CA PRO A 209 -5.16 3.12 1.15
C PRO A 209 -5.87 4.46 0.96
N GLY A 210 -5.29 5.32 0.10
CA GLY A 210 -5.77 6.68 -0.14
C GLY A 210 -5.04 7.75 0.67
N ASP A 211 -4.29 7.40 1.70
CA ASP A 211 -3.49 8.38 2.47
C ASP A 211 -2.29 8.89 1.67
N LYS A 212 -1.82 10.07 2.06
CA LYS A 212 -0.67 10.74 1.49
C LYS A 212 0.49 10.76 2.47
N ILE A 213 1.66 10.38 2.02
CA ILE A 213 2.84 10.19 2.85
C ILE A 213 3.95 11.12 2.39
N GLN A 214 4.53 11.84 3.33
CA GLN A 214 5.73 12.66 3.14
C GLN A 214 6.84 12.11 4.01
N PHE A 215 7.95 11.68 3.42
CA PHE A 215 9.14 11.30 4.17
C PHE A 215 9.99 12.53 4.52
N TYR A 216 10.65 12.48 5.68
CA TYR A 216 11.65 13.46 6.09
C TYR A 216 12.81 12.77 6.78
N GLN A 217 14.02 13.26 6.53
CA GLN A 217 15.23 12.64 7.07
C GLN A 217 15.43 12.99 8.54
N ILE A 218 15.88 12.00 9.31
CA ILE A 218 16.31 12.14 10.70
C ILE A 218 17.73 11.60 10.88
N THR A 219 18.40 12.11 11.91
CA THR A 219 19.72 11.62 12.34
C THR A 219 19.61 10.27 13.05
N LYS A 220 20.77 9.61 13.22
CA LYS A 220 20.83 8.37 14.01
C LYS A 220 20.49 8.60 15.48
N GLU A 221 20.88 9.75 16.04
CA GLU A 221 20.57 10.11 17.42
C GLU A 221 19.04 10.31 17.61
N GLU A 222 18.39 11.00 16.69
CA GLU A 222 16.92 11.15 16.70
C GLU A 222 16.21 9.80 16.54
N TYR A 223 16.75 8.93 15.70
CA TYR A 223 16.21 7.57 15.51
C TYR A 223 16.28 6.75 16.81
N ASP A 224 17.45 6.76 17.49
CA ASP A 224 17.67 5.95 18.73
C ASP A 224 16.89 6.50 19.93
N ASN A 225 16.58 7.79 19.93
CA ASN A 225 15.80 8.47 20.98
C ASN A 225 14.32 8.59 20.65
N TRP A 226 13.83 7.96 19.58
CA TRP A 226 12.43 8.05 19.14
C TRP A 226 11.50 7.43 20.19
N LYS A 227 10.46 8.19 20.59
CA LYS A 227 9.49 7.80 21.63
C LYS A 227 8.10 7.56 21.04
#